data_42dff0f42dd5e61fb4389770f3ee486b
#
_entry.id   42dff0f42dd5e61fb4389770f3ee486b
#
_cell.length_a   1.000
_cell.length_b   1.000
_cell.length_c   1.000
_cell.angle_alpha   90.00
_cell.angle_beta   90.00
_cell.angle_gamma   90.00
#
_symmetry.space_group_name_H-M   'P 1'
#
loop_
_entity.id
_entity.type
_entity.pdbx_description
1 polymer ?
#
loop_
_entity_poly.entity_id
_entity_poly.type
_entity_poly.pdbx_seq_one_letter_code
_entity_poly.pdbx_strand_id
1 'polypeptide(L)'
;MATQNRRGANRQQQTEVSSSGGFMDNLSRLVMLALFVTVLYGGKLVFDQMDKPLTQVMVGGDFNYMQRQDLAQLVSAEIDGGFLTVNLNHLRQVLQDHSWVDHVSIRRQWPSTLRVEVIEEVPIARWGEEGFLNRLGVELT
;
A
#
# COMPACT_ATOMS: atom_id res chain seq x y z
N MET A 1 -19.14 3.39 -96.81
CA MET A 1 -19.72 3.85 -95.56
C MET A 1 -18.96 3.16 -94.42
N ALA A 2 -18.04 3.87 -93.76
CA ALA A 2 -17.19 3.32 -92.74
C ALA A 2 -17.54 4.03 -91.45
N THR A 3 -18.08 3.34 -90.49
CA THR A 3 -18.35 3.84 -89.13
C THR A 3 -17.21 3.43 -88.23
N GLN A 4 -16.43 4.40 -87.84
CA GLN A 4 -15.26 4.32 -86.97
C GLN A 4 -15.68 4.36 -85.54
N ASN A 5 -15.60 3.24 -84.84
CA ASN A 5 -15.90 3.13 -83.40
C ASN A 5 -14.67 3.50 -82.56
N ARG A 6 -14.68 4.71 -81.99
CA ARG A 6 -13.65 5.16 -81.06
C ARG A 6 -13.97 4.62 -79.66
N ARG A 7 -13.24 3.61 -79.23
CA ARG A 7 -13.22 3.19 -77.84
C ARG A 7 -12.34 4.13 -77.04
N GLY A 8 -12.99 4.96 -76.22
CA GLY A 8 -12.31 5.80 -75.24
C GLY A 8 -11.73 4.91 -74.11
N ALA A 9 -10.41 4.88 -74.00
CA ALA A 9 -9.73 4.29 -72.91
C ALA A 9 -9.88 5.18 -71.65
N ASN A 10 -10.73 4.76 -70.72
CA ASN A 10 -10.84 5.33 -69.40
C ASN A 10 -9.62 4.90 -68.59
N ARG A 11 -8.59 5.75 -68.51
CA ARG A 11 -7.47 5.62 -67.56
C ARG A 11 -8.00 6.00 -66.21
N GLN A 12 -8.40 5.04 -65.43
CA GLN A 12 -8.53 5.22 -63.98
C GLN A 12 -7.15 5.59 -63.43
N GLN A 13 -6.96 6.81 -63.05
CA GLN A 13 -5.86 7.24 -62.21
C GLN A 13 -6.08 6.57 -60.85
N GLN A 14 -5.36 5.48 -60.63
CA GLN A 14 -5.12 4.97 -59.29
C GLN A 14 -4.30 6.03 -58.58
N THR A 15 -4.98 6.83 -57.78
CA THR A 15 -4.32 7.59 -56.71
C THR A 15 -3.68 6.59 -55.77
N GLU A 16 -2.38 6.49 -55.87
CA GLU A 16 -1.58 5.81 -54.88
C GLU A 16 -1.79 6.57 -53.56
N VAL A 17 -2.63 6.00 -52.71
CA VAL A 17 -2.72 6.42 -51.32
C VAL A 17 -1.38 6.05 -50.67
N SER A 18 -0.48 7.02 -50.65
CA SER A 18 0.78 6.93 -49.98
C SER A 18 0.54 6.39 -48.55
N SER A 19 1.11 5.23 -48.28
CA SER A 19 1.02 4.52 -47.01
C SER A 19 1.86 5.22 -45.93
N SER A 20 1.54 6.46 -45.61
CA SER A 20 2.13 7.17 -44.45
C SER A 20 1.44 6.78 -43.12
N GLY A 21 0.39 5.95 -43.17
CA GLY A 21 -0.38 5.55 -41.99
C GLY A 21 0.43 4.76 -40.97
N GLY A 22 1.32 3.88 -41.45
CA GLY A 22 2.08 3.01 -40.54
C GLY A 22 3.10 3.74 -39.66
N PHE A 23 3.71 4.82 -40.15
CA PHE A 23 4.65 5.60 -39.37
C PHE A 23 3.93 6.48 -38.32
N MET A 24 2.81 7.10 -38.70
CA MET A 24 2.00 7.90 -37.79
C MET A 24 1.36 7.03 -36.69
N ASP A 25 0.91 5.81 -37.02
CA ASP A 25 0.34 4.88 -36.05
C ASP A 25 1.40 4.39 -35.07
N ASN A 26 2.60 4.09 -35.52
CA ASN A 26 3.71 3.70 -34.64
C ASN A 26 4.17 4.88 -33.78
N LEU A 27 4.23 6.09 -34.33
CA LEU A 27 4.58 7.29 -33.58
C LEU A 27 3.54 7.57 -32.49
N SER A 28 2.25 7.46 -32.79
CA SER A 28 1.18 7.65 -31.81
C SER A 28 1.24 6.64 -30.67
N ARG A 29 1.55 5.36 -30.96
CA ARG A 29 1.76 4.32 -29.94
C ARG A 29 2.97 4.61 -29.06
N LEU A 30 4.08 5.07 -29.64
CA LEU A 30 5.27 5.46 -28.89
C LEU A 30 4.98 6.66 -27.98
N VAL A 31 4.26 7.66 -28.46
CA VAL A 31 3.84 8.83 -27.66
C VAL A 31 2.92 8.38 -26.51
N MET A 32 1.92 7.52 -26.78
CA MET A 32 1.05 6.99 -25.72
C MET A 32 1.83 6.20 -24.68
N LEU A 33 2.78 5.38 -25.12
CA LEU A 33 3.61 4.57 -24.22
C LEU A 33 4.52 5.46 -23.38
N ALA A 34 5.14 6.48 -23.97
CA ALA A 34 5.94 7.46 -23.25
C ALA A 34 5.11 8.23 -22.21
N LEU A 35 3.90 8.64 -22.57
CA LEU A 35 2.98 9.34 -21.68
C LEU A 35 2.54 8.43 -20.54
N PHE A 36 2.23 7.16 -20.81
CA PHE A 36 1.89 6.16 -19.81
C PHE A 36 3.03 5.93 -18.81
N VAL A 37 4.27 5.76 -19.32
CA VAL A 37 5.46 5.62 -18.48
C VAL A 37 5.68 6.86 -17.62
N THR A 38 5.50 8.06 -18.19
CA THR A 38 5.63 9.34 -17.45
C THR A 38 4.60 9.44 -16.33
N VAL A 39 3.35 9.04 -16.58
CA VAL A 39 2.29 9.04 -15.54
C VAL A 39 2.61 8.05 -14.44
N LEU A 40 3.07 6.84 -14.78
CA LEU A 40 3.45 5.84 -13.77
C LEU A 40 4.64 6.31 -12.93
N TYR A 41 5.67 6.86 -13.56
CA TYR A 41 6.86 7.34 -12.87
C TYR A 41 6.55 8.57 -12.02
N GLY A 42 5.79 9.52 -12.56
CA GLY A 42 5.32 10.70 -11.83
C GLY A 42 4.43 10.32 -10.64
N GLY A 43 3.51 9.36 -10.85
CA GLY A 43 2.68 8.82 -9.77
C GLY A 43 3.49 8.19 -8.65
N LYS A 44 4.55 7.42 -9.00
CA LYS A 44 5.46 6.87 -7.99
C LYS A 44 6.17 7.95 -7.19
N LEU A 45 6.72 8.98 -7.84
CA LEU A 45 7.40 10.08 -7.15
C LEU A 45 6.48 10.82 -6.18
N VAL A 46 5.23 11.06 -6.57
CA VAL A 46 4.22 11.69 -5.70
C VAL A 46 3.90 10.77 -4.51
N PHE A 47 3.74 9.48 -4.75
CA PHE A 47 3.47 8.51 -3.69
C PHE A 47 4.62 8.45 -2.68
N ASP A 48 5.87 8.38 -3.15
CA ASP A 48 7.05 8.35 -2.29
C ASP A 48 7.19 9.65 -1.45
N GLN A 49 6.75 10.79 -1.99
CA GLN A 49 6.69 12.05 -1.22
C GLN A 49 5.56 12.10 -0.19
N MET A 50 4.47 11.38 -0.41
CA MET A 50 3.35 11.29 0.53
C MET A 50 3.61 10.28 1.65
N ASP A 51 4.44 9.28 1.42
CA ASP A 51 4.82 8.29 2.42
C ASP A 51 5.88 8.85 3.38
N LYS A 52 5.44 9.79 4.21
CA LYS A 52 6.30 10.43 5.22
C LYS A 52 6.72 9.41 6.28
N PRO A 53 7.93 9.57 6.84
CA PRO A 53 8.30 8.77 8.00
C PRO A 53 7.31 8.99 9.14
N LEU A 54 7.02 7.93 9.87
CA LEU A 54 6.21 8.00 11.08
C LEU A 54 6.89 8.94 12.10
N THR A 55 6.17 9.99 12.49
CA THR A 55 6.71 11.01 13.40
C THR A 55 6.37 10.67 14.85
N GLN A 56 5.23 10.04 15.09
CA GLN A 56 4.76 9.72 16.43
C GLN A 56 4.03 8.39 16.48
N VAL A 57 4.26 7.65 17.56
CA VAL A 57 3.46 6.50 17.98
C VAL A 57 2.80 6.89 19.30
N MET A 58 1.48 6.95 19.30
CA MET A 58 0.70 7.18 20.50
C MET A 58 0.20 5.84 21.04
N VAL A 59 0.73 5.40 22.14
CA VAL A 59 0.28 4.20 22.85
C VAL A 59 -0.72 4.63 23.92
N GLY A 60 -1.97 4.19 23.78
CA GLY A 60 -3.08 4.40 24.71
C GLY A 60 -3.52 3.08 25.33
N GLY A 61 -4.12 3.15 26.49
CA GLY A 61 -4.62 2.03 27.28
C GLY A 61 -4.46 2.27 28.77
N ASP A 62 -5.16 1.49 29.55
CA ASP A 62 -5.00 1.46 31.01
C ASP A 62 -4.00 0.35 31.34
N PHE A 63 -2.78 0.75 31.72
CA PHE A 63 -1.67 -0.15 32.00
C PHE A 63 -1.48 -0.30 33.51
N ASN A 64 -1.68 -1.52 34.01
CA ASN A 64 -1.48 -1.87 35.42
C ASN A 64 -0.25 -2.76 35.62
N TYR A 65 0.04 -3.60 34.65
CA TYR A 65 1.10 -4.61 34.72
C TYR A 65 2.22 -4.36 33.71
N MET A 66 1.88 -3.79 32.53
CA MET A 66 2.85 -3.44 31.50
C MET A 66 3.25 -1.97 31.59
N GLN A 67 4.50 -1.69 31.22
CA GLN A 67 4.93 -0.30 31.11
C GLN A 67 4.64 0.22 29.68
N ARG A 68 4.00 1.40 29.62
CA ARG A 68 3.73 2.07 28.32
C ARG A 68 4.98 2.26 27.48
N GLN A 69 6.13 2.48 28.15
CA GLN A 69 7.42 2.70 27.48
C GLN A 69 7.92 1.44 26.78
N ASP A 70 7.74 0.26 27.36
CA ASP A 70 8.16 -1.02 26.78
C ASP A 70 7.35 -1.33 25.53
N LEU A 71 6.04 -1.11 25.59
CA LEU A 71 5.16 -1.22 24.42
C LEU A 71 5.53 -0.23 23.32
N ALA A 72 5.84 1.00 23.66
CA ALA A 72 6.24 2.01 22.67
C ALA A 72 7.57 1.64 22.00
N GLN A 73 8.50 1.07 22.75
CA GLN A 73 9.77 0.56 22.19
C GLN A 73 9.54 -0.63 21.27
N LEU A 74 8.72 -1.60 21.69
CA LEU A 74 8.38 -2.78 20.89
C LEU A 74 7.70 -2.35 19.58
N VAL A 75 6.71 -1.47 19.64
CA VAL A 75 6.07 -0.91 18.45
C VAL A 75 7.07 -0.21 17.55
N SER A 76 7.97 0.60 18.12
CA SER A 76 8.97 1.35 17.35
C SER A 76 10.00 0.45 16.67
N ALA A 77 10.35 -0.67 17.28
CA ALA A 77 11.27 -1.66 16.73
C ALA A 77 10.67 -2.45 15.55
N GLU A 78 9.35 -2.64 15.56
CA GLU A 78 8.62 -3.41 14.54
C GLU A 78 8.10 -2.54 13.39
N ILE A 79 8.24 -1.21 13.50
CA ILE A 79 7.85 -0.31 12.42
C ILE A 79 8.92 -0.36 11.31
N ASP A 80 8.54 -0.99 10.20
CA ASP A 80 9.30 -0.94 8.95
C ASP A 80 8.47 -0.22 7.89
N GLY A 81 9.05 0.84 7.30
CA GLY A 81 8.39 1.66 6.29
C GLY A 81 7.85 3.01 6.78
N GLY A 82 7.14 3.69 5.88
CA GLY A 82 6.52 4.99 6.12
C GLY A 82 5.08 4.87 6.66
N PHE A 83 4.45 6.03 6.83
CA PHE A 83 3.07 6.12 7.35
C PHE A 83 2.04 5.35 6.51
N LEU A 84 2.21 5.31 5.18
CA LEU A 84 1.30 4.63 4.26
C LEU A 84 1.66 3.15 4.09
N THR A 85 2.95 2.82 4.12
CA THR A 85 3.47 1.49 3.77
C THR A 85 3.60 0.55 4.96
N VAL A 86 3.62 1.07 6.21
CA VAL A 86 3.70 0.24 7.42
C VAL A 86 2.61 -0.84 7.47
N ASN A 87 3.01 -2.07 7.78
CA ASN A 87 2.10 -3.21 7.87
C ASN A 87 1.42 -3.29 9.24
N LEU A 88 0.22 -2.70 9.34
CA LEU A 88 -0.54 -2.69 10.61
C LEU A 88 -1.00 -4.09 11.07
N ASN A 89 -1.17 -5.04 10.15
CA ASN A 89 -1.58 -6.40 10.52
C ASN A 89 -0.43 -7.15 11.17
N HIS A 90 0.78 -7.02 10.62
CA HIS A 90 1.97 -7.58 11.22
C HIS A 90 2.21 -7.01 12.62
N LEU A 91 2.18 -5.69 12.73
CA LEU A 91 2.35 -5.02 14.03
C LEU A 91 1.29 -5.45 15.06
N ARG A 92 0.03 -5.64 14.62
CA ARG A 92 -1.02 -6.18 15.50
C ARG A 92 -0.71 -7.58 15.98
N GLN A 93 -0.25 -8.47 15.09
CA GLN A 93 0.11 -9.84 15.46
C GLN A 93 1.22 -9.85 16.50
N VAL A 94 2.31 -9.14 16.26
CA VAL A 94 3.45 -9.07 17.19
C VAL A 94 3.00 -8.60 18.59
N LEU A 95 2.12 -7.60 18.65
CA LEU A 95 1.59 -7.10 19.91
C LEU A 95 0.63 -8.07 20.59
N GLN A 96 -0.21 -8.80 19.80
CA GLN A 96 -1.14 -9.79 20.34
C GLN A 96 -0.45 -11.10 20.79
N ASP A 97 0.75 -11.37 20.28
CA ASP A 97 1.55 -12.53 20.73
C ASP A 97 2.17 -12.31 22.11
N HIS A 98 2.10 -11.10 22.64
CA HIS A 98 2.56 -10.79 24.00
C HIS A 98 1.53 -11.28 25.04
N SER A 99 1.97 -12.09 26.00
CA SER A 99 1.10 -12.78 26.96
C SER A 99 0.19 -11.87 27.79
N TRP A 100 0.62 -10.62 28.04
CA TRP A 100 -0.13 -9.62 28.79
C TRP A 100 -1.10 -8.78 27.95
N VAL A 101 -1.26 -9.08 26.66
CA VAL A 101 -2.12 -8.32 25.75
C VAL A 101 -3.37 -9.13 25.40
N ASP A 102 -4.54 -8.67 25.84
CA ASP A 102 -5.84 -9.23 25.48
C ASP A 102 -6.26 -8.75 24.08
N HIS A 103 -6.19 -7.44 23.84
CA HIS A 103 -6.63 -6.89 22.57
C HIS A 103 -5.82 -5.67 22.12
N VAL A 104 -5.60 -5.57 20.79
CA VAL A 104 -4.90 -4.45 20.17
C VAL A 104 -5.72 -3.83 19.06
N SER A 105 -5.88 -2.51 19.10
CA SER A 105 -6.44 -1.71 18.02
C SER A 105 -5.41 -0.73 17.50
N ILE A 106 -5.08 -0.80 16.20
CA ILE A 106 -4.11 0.09 15.57
C ILE A 106 -4.79 0.88 14.48
N ARG A 107 -4.64 2.21 14.53
CA ARG A 107 -5.23 3.14 13.56
C ARG A 107 -4.21 4.16 13.10
N ARG A 108 -4.29 4.49 11.80
CA ARG A 108 -3.56 5.63 11.26
C ARG A 108 -4.28 6.93 11.62
N GLN A 109 -3.57 7.86 12.19
CA GLN A 109 -4.04 9.21 12.46
C GLN A 109 -3.20 10.19 11.65
N TRP A 110 -3.84 10.83 10.69
CA TRP A 110 -3.20 11.79 9.82
C TRP A 110 -2.58 12.96 10.60
N PRO A 111 -1.44 13.53 10.17
CA PRO A 111 -0.74 13.23 8.91
C PRO A 111 0.33 12.12 8.99
N SER A 112 0.85 11.74 10.17
CA SER A 112 2.02 10.85 10.29
C SER A 112 2.09 10.14 11.65
N THR A 113 0.94 9.91 12.28
CA THR A 113 0.83 9.33 13.63
C THR A 113 0.17 7.95 13.55
N LEU A 114 0.70 6.98 14.29
CA LEU A 114 0.01 5.74 14.60
C LEU A 114 -0.58 5.81 16.00
N ARG A 115 -1.86 5.49 16.11
CA ARG A 115 -2.53 5.32 17.38
C ARG A 115 -2.68 3.83 17.65
N VAL A 116 -2.05 3.37 18.71
CA VAL A 116 -2.07 2.00 19.20
C VAL A 116 -2.82 2.00 20.51
N GLU A 117 -3.95 1.33 20.58
CA GLU A 117 -4.74 1.15 21.80
C GLU A 117 -4.62 -0.31 22.22
N VAL A 118 -4.14 -0.54 23.42
CA VAL A 118 -3.90 -1.87 23.99
C VAL A 118 -4.79 -2.07 25.20
N ILE A 119 -5.41 -3.23 25.29
CA ILE A 119 -6.14 -3.69 26.46
C ILE A 119 -5.31 -4.80 27.08
N GLU A 120 -4.95 -4.63 28.36
CA GLU A 120 -4.21 -5.65 29.11
C GLU A 120 -5.09 -6.83 29.48
N GLU A 121 -4.47 -8.02 29.54
CA GLU A 121 -5.07 -9.19 30.15
C GLU A 121 -5.28 -8.99 31.66
N VAL A 122 -6.39 -9.52 32.14
CA VAL A 122 -6.74 -9.46 33.56
C VAL A 122 -6.36 -10.78 34.24
N PRO A 123 -5.34 -10.80 35.10
CA PRO A 123 -4.98 -12.01 35.84
C PRO A 123 -6.09 -12.35 36.86
N ILE A 124 -6.49 -13.62 36.89
CA ILE A 124 -7.51 -14.11 37.82
C ILE A 124 -6.92 -14.96 38.95
N ALA A 125 -5.74 -15.53 38.77
CA ALA A 125 -5.09 -16.37 39.77
C ALA A 125 -3.57 -16.25 39.65
N ARG A 126 -2.88 -16.52 40.75
CA ARG A 126 -1.41 -16.72 40.74
C ARG A 126 -1.08 -18.16 40.34
N TRP A 127 -0.02 -18.30 39.56
CA TRP A 127 0.48 -19.60 39.11
C TRP A 127 1.97 -19.72 39.43
N GLY A 128 2.30 -20.69 40.24
CA GLY A 128 3.67 -20.85 40.72
C GLY A 128 4.11 -19.69 41.61
N GLU A 129 5.39 -19.35 41.54
CA GLU A 129 5.98 -18.31 42.40
C GLU A 129 5.81 -16.92 41.80
N GLU A 130 5.91 -16.75 40.47
CA GLU A 130 5.94 -15.46 39.81
C GLU A 130 4.89 -15.30 38.65
N GLY A 131 4.24 -16.42 38.23
CA GLY A 131 3.28 -16.41 37.10
C GLY A 131 1.86 -16.05 37.51
N PHE A 132 1.06 -15.67 36.52
CA PHE A 132 -0.37 -15.41 36.63
C PHE A 132 -1.13 -16.20 35.56
N LEU A 133 -2.39 -16.49 35.80
CA LEU A 133 -3.30 -17.09 34.83
C LEU A 133 -4.40 -16.10 34.47
N ASN A 134 -4.70 -16.04 33.16
CA ASN A 134 -5.86 -15.31 32.66
C ASN A 134 -7.15 -16.16 32.78
N ARG A 135 -8.28 -15.61 32.36
CA ARG A 135 -9.61 -16.29 32.38
C ARG A 135 -9.67 -17.57 31.55
N LEU A 136 -8.79 -17.73 30.60
CA LEU A 136 -8.69 -18.90 29.73
C LEU A 136 -7.70 -19.97 30.28
N GLY A 137 -7.05 -19.71 31.40
CA GLY A 137 -6.03 -20.59 31.97
C GLY A 137 -4.68 -20.50 31.25
N VAL A 138 -4.45 -19.42 30.50
CA VAL A 138 -3.16 -19.15 29.85
C VAL A 138 -2.25 -18.43 30.83
N GLU A 139 -1.00 -18.86 30.89
CA GLU A 139 0.01 -18.25 31.76
C GLU A 139 0.44 -16.90 31.21
N LEU A 140 0.45 -15.91 32.09
CA LEU A 140 0.94 -14.56 31.83
C LEU A 140 2.33 -14.44 32.46
N THR A 141 3.33 -14.33 31.59
CA THR A 141 4.76 -14.23 31.95
C THR A 141 5.36 -12.94 31.41
#